data_50c3b49416d7227c7d18fd995c38e073
#
_entry.id   50c3b49416d7227c7d18fd995c38e073
#
_cell.length_a   1.000
_cell.length_b   1.000
_cell.length_c   1.000
_cell.angle_alpha   90.00
_cell.angle_beta   90.00
_cell.angle_gamma   90.00
#
_symmetry.space_group_name_H-M   'P 1'
#
loop_
_entity.id
_entity.type
_entity.pdbx_description
1 polymer ?
#
loop_
_entity_poly.entity_id
_entity_poly.type
_entity_poly.pdbx_seq_one_letter_code
_entity_poly.pdbx_strand_id
1 'polypeptide(L)'
;MSIEQKINDDVGTLILGEEIDLDNSPKVRENIKELLNSTKIVEVNLANVSYIDSSGIASLIEGMQMAKELAGKEFHLVDVSNEVMKVIELAHLDKIFSIKSKSGAEASGSAATPEVSEPEAPAASENIDLDLKENQTTETPQEDTSPRVGRDDGEDDDKIKFKR
;
A
#
# COMPACT_ATOMS: atom_id res chain seq x y z
N MET A 1 18.00 5.01 -2.05
CA MET A 1 16.95 5.22 -3.08
C MET A 1 17.42 6.21 -4.14
N SER A 2 17.33 5.86 -5.42
CA SER A 2 17.53 6.77 -6.54
C SER A 2 16.18 7.30 -7.07
N ILE A 3 16.09 8.60 -7.30
CA ILE A 3 14.91 9.25 -7.90
C ILE A 3 15.42 10.12 -9.03
N GLU A 4 14.90 9.89 -10.24
CA GLU A 4 15.21 10.68 -11.42
C GLU A 4 13.92 11.17 -12.07
N GLN A 5 13.88 12.45 -12.43
CA GLN A 5 12.76 13.04 -13.15
C GLN A 5 13.17 13.35 -14.60
N LYS A 6 12.29 13.06 -15.54
CA LYS A 6 12.42 13.42 -16.94
C LYS A 6 11.11 14.06 -17.40
N ILE A 7 11.20 15.22 -18.05
CA ILE A 7 10.04 15.90 -18.61
C ILE A 7 10.25 16.00 -20.12
N ASN A 8 9.29 15.45 -20.86
CA ASN A 8 9.21 15.56 -22.31
C ASN A 8 7.83 16.11 -22.67
N ASP A 9 7.77 17.34 -23.13
CA ASP A 9 6.52 18.05 -23.46
C ASP A 9 5.49 17.96 -22.30
N ASP A 10 4.38 17.29 -22.52
CA ASP A 10 3.29 17.12 -21.55
C ASP A 10 3.45 15.89 -20.64
N VAL A 11 4.53 15.11 -20.81
CA VAL A 11 4.77 13.86 -20.07
C VAL A 11 5.92 14.02 -19.09
N GLY A 12 5.64 13.83 -17.83
CA GLY A 12 6.64 13.74 -16.75
C GLY A 12 6.87 12.28 -16.36
N THR A 13 8.10 11.80 -16.47
CA THR A 13 8.48 10.45 -16.06
C THR A 13 9.29 10.52 -14.77
N LEU A 14 8.81 9.83 -13.73
CA LEU A 14 9.49 9.63 -12.47
C LEU A 14 10.09 8.23 -12.45
N ILE A 15 11.41 8.13 -12.46
CA ILE A 15 12.11 6.84 -12.40
C ILE A 15 12.54 6.60 -10.96
N LEU A 16 12.03 5.53 -10.38
CA LEU A 16 12.33 5.13 -9.02
C LEU A 16 13.21 3.89 -9.03
N GLY A 17 14.19 3.83 -8.12
CA GLY A 17 15.09 2.70 -8.00
C GLY A 17 15.21 2.19 -6.57
N GLU A 18 15.57 0.91 -6.46
CA GLU A 18 15.85 0.17 -5.23
C GLU A 18 14.59 -0.10 -4.39
N GLU A 19 14.32 0.73 -3.41
CA GLU A 19 13.27 0.48 -2.42
C GLU A 19 12.40 1.72 -2.24
N ILE A 20 11.10 1.49 -2.02
CA ILE A 20 10.15 2.55 -1.67
C ILE A 20 9.54 2.19 -0.31
N ASP A 21 10.00 2.88 0.72
CA ASP A 21 9.67 2.66 2.11
C ASP A 21 9.18 3.94 2.81
N LEU A 22 8.93 3.85 4.10
CA LEU A 22 8.45 4.96 4.92
C LEU A 22 9.40 6.18 4.88
N ASP A 23 10.71 5.94 4.83
CA ASP A 23 11.72 7.00 4.89
C ASP A 23 11.77 7.83 3.60
N ASN A 24 11.50 7.19 2.47
CA ASN A 24 11.59 7.84 1.15
C ASN A 24 10.24 8.10 0.48
N SER A 25 9.15 7.50 0.97
CA SER A 25 7.79 7.74 0.44
C SER A 25 7.36 9.22 0.43
N PRO A 26 7.75 10.09 1.39
CA PRO A 26 7.45 11.51 1.31
C PRO A 26 8.09 12.19 0.10
N LYS A 27 9.32 11.79 -0.26
CA LYS A 27 10.03 12.32 -1.45
C LYS A 27 9.36 11.88 -2.74
N VAL A 28 8.93 10.62 -2.80
CA VAL A 28 8.17 10.09 -3.95
C VAL A 28 6.90 10.91 -4.17
N ARG A 29 6.16 11.17 -3.10
CA ARG A 29 4.93 11.97 -3.12
C ARG A 29 5.17 13.39 -3.59
N GLU A 30 6.22 14.04 -3.08
CA GLU A 30 6.60 15.40 -3.47
C GLU A 30 6.93 15.48 -4.96
N ASN A 31 7.74 14.54 -5.46
CA ASN A 31 8.12 14.48 -6.87
C ASN A 31 6.90 14.23 -7.79
N ILE A 32 5.99 13.36 -7.40
CA ILE A 32 4.74 13.13 -8.14
C ILE A 32 3.91 14.42 -8.21
N LYS A 33 3.77 15.13 -7.09
CA LYS A 33 3.03 16.38 -7.02
C LYS A 33 3.65 17.47 -7.91
N GLU A 34 4.98 17.57 -7.92
CA GLU A 34 5.71 18.50 -8.77
C GLU A 34 5.47 18.22 -10.26
N LEU A 35 5.56 16.94 -10.65
CA LEU A 35 5.28 16.52 -12.03
C LEU A 35 3.82 16.77 -12.42
N LEU A 36 2.86 16.48 -11.52
CA LEU A 36 1.45 16.77 -11.77
C LEU A 36 1.19 18.28 -11.97
N ASN A 37 1.95 19.15 -11.34
CA ASN A 37 1.83 20.59 -11.56
C ASN A 37 2.41 21.03 -12.92
N SER A 38 3.46 20.36 -13.37
CA SER A 38 4.25 20.77 -14.54
C SER A 38 3.82 20.09 -15.85
N THR A 39 3.19 18.89 -15.77
CA THR A 39 2.88 18.06 -16.94
C THR A 39 1.43 17.62 -16.92
N LYS A 40 0.90 17.12 -18.05
CA LYS A 40 -0.45 16.55 -18.13
C LYS A 40 -0.47 15.06 -17.77
N ILE A 41 0.58 14.36 -18.13
CA ILE A 41 0.71 12.92 -17.92
C ILE A 41 1.89 12.68 -16.99
N VAL A 42 1.68 11.93 -15.91
CA VAL A 42 2.74 11.46 -15.01
C VAL A 42 2.90 9.96 -15.16
N GLU A 43 4.09 9.54 -15.53
CA GLU A 43 4.48 8.15 -15.61
C GLU A 43 5.48 7.84 -14.49
N VAL A 44 5.15 6.86 -13.64
CA VAL A 44 6.05 6.38 -12.59
C VAL A 44 6.66 5.06 -13.04
N ASN A 45 7.95 5.08 -13.33
CA ASN A 45 8.72 3.90 -13.75
C ASN A 45 9.23 3.17 -12.52
N LEU A 46 8.85 1.89 -12.41
CA LEU A 46 9.15 1.00 -11.29
C LEU A 46 10.04 -0.19 -11.71
N ALA A 47 10.72 -0.10 -12.86
CA ALA A 47 11.54 -1.19 -13.38
C ALA A 47 12.67 -1.61 -12.45
N ASN A 48 13.24 -0.66 -11.74
CA ASN A 48 14.38 -0.89 -10.83
C ASN A 48 13.97 -1.00 -9.36
N VAL A 49 12.66 -1.03 -9.05
CA VAL A 49 12.18 -1.16 -7.69
C VAL A 49 12.10 -2.63 -7.31
N SER A 50 12.88 -3.02 -6.32
CA SER A 50 12.92 -4.39 -5.78
C SER A 50 12.03 -4.58 -4.56
N TYR A 51 11.70 -3.49 -3.86
CA TYR A 51 10.87 -3.53 -2.66
C TYR A 51 9.96 -2.31 -2.57
N ILE A 52 8.72 -2.54 -2.17
CA ILE A 52 7.75 -1.49 -1.86
C ILE A 52 6.93 -1.90 -0.64
N ASP A 53 6.84 -1.01 0.34
CA ASP A 53 5.99 -1.20 1.51
C ASP A 53 4.63 -0.50 1.38
N SER A 54 3.83 -0.57 2.43
CA SER A 54 2.50 0.07 2.47
C SER A 54 2.55 1.60 2.33
N SER A 55 3.61 2.25 2.78
CA SER A 55 3.78 3.70 2.66
C SER A 55 4.16 4.11 1.23
N GLY A 56 4.96 3.27 0.56
CA GLY A 56 5.24 3.41 -0.87
C GLY A 56 3.98 3.27 -1.72
N ILE A 57 3.21 2.22 -1.48
CA ILE A 57 1.90 2.01 -2.13
C ILE A 57 0.96 3.19 -1.89
N ALA A 58 0.88 3.68 -0.64
CA ALA A 58 0.04 4.84 -0.31
C ALA A 58 0.44 6.09 -1.10
N SER A 59 1.75 6.30 -1.30
CA SER A 59 2.24 7.44 -2.10
C SER A 59 1.82 7.37 -3.57
N LEU A 60 1.81 6.17 -4.16
CA LEU A 60 1.34 5.95 -5.52
C LEU A 60 -0.18 6.16 -5.64
N ILE A 61 -0.95 5.67 -4.65
CA ILE A 61 -2.41 5.87 -4.61
C ILE A 61 -2.74 7.36 -4.50
N GLU A 62 -2.05 8.08 -3.62
CA GLU A 62 -2.24 9.52 -3.44
C GLU A 62 -1.93 10.28 -4.74
N GLY A 63 -0.82 9.94 -5.41
CA GLY A 63 -0.48 10.52 -6.71
C GLY A 63 -1.56 10.33 -7.77
N MET A 64 -2.11 9.11 -7.84
CA MET A 64 -3.23 8.80 -8.74
C MET A 64 -4.50 9.57 -8.35
N GLN A 65 -4.83 9.69 -7.07
CA GLN A 65 -5.99 10.46 -6.61
C GLN A 65 -5.84 11.93 -6.96
N MET A 66 -4.68 12.52 -6.72
CA MET A 66 -4.38 13.91 -7.10
C MET A 66 -4.53 14.14 -8.61
N ALA A 67 -4.06 13.20 -9.43
CA ALA A 67 -4.24 13.29 -10.88
C ALA A 67 -5.73 13.28 -11.28
N LYS A 68 -6.54 12.46 -10.63
CA LYS A 68 -8.00 12.41 -10.87
C LYS A 68 -8.74 13.68 -10.45
N GLU A 69 -8.28 14.33 -9.38
CA GLU A 69 -8.85 15.60 -8.91
C GLU A 69 -8.48 16.78 -9.83
N LEU A 70 -7.34 16.69 -10.49
CA LEU A 70 -6.87 17.69 -11.41
C LEU A 70 -7.39 17.39 -12.83
N ALA A 71 -8.33 18.18 -13.31
CA ALA A 71 -8.92 17.99 -14.64
C ALA A 71 -7.88 17.91 -15.75
N GLY A 72 -7.95 16.86 -16.56
CA GLY A 72 -7.05 16.66 -17.70
C GLY A 72 -5.65 16.14 -17.33
N LYS A 73 -5.47 15.61 -16.11
CA LYS A 73 -4.23 14.94 -15.71
C LYS A 73 -4.41 13.41 -15.76
N GLU A 74 -3.32 12.73 -16.14
CA GLU A 74 -3.26 11.29 -16.18
C GLU A 74 -2.10 10.78 -15.31
N PHE A 75 -2.28 9.63 -14.69
CA PHE A 75 -1.27 8.96 -13.87
C PHE A 75 -1.15 7.50 -14.29
N HIS A 76 0.06 7.08 -14.63
CA HIS A 76 0.35 5.71 -15.07
C HIS A 76 1.54 5.14 -14.33
N LEU A 77 1.47 3.85 -14.02
CA LEU A 77 2.65 3.07 -13.64
C LEU A 77 3.23 2.44 -14.89
N VAL A 78 4.53 2.59 -15.11
CA VAL A 78 5.22 2.04 -16.28
C VAL A 78 6.36 1.13 -15.86
N ASP A 79 6.57 0.07 -16.65
CA ASP A 79 7.67 -0.89 -16.44
C ASP A 79 7.73 -1.40 -14.99
N VAL A 80 6.60 -1.88 -14.46
CA VAL A 80 6.53 -2.36 -13.07
C VAL A 80 7.34 -3.65 -12.93
N SER A 81 8.27 -3.69 -11.96
CA SER A 81 9.04 -4.90 -11.66
C SER A 81 8.14 -6.05 -11.19
N ASN A 82 8.62 -7.28 -11.33
CA ASN A 82 7.85 -8.46 -10.91
C ASN A 82 7.56 -8.47 -9.40
N GLU A 83 8.48 -7.95 -8.61
CA GLU A 83 8.37 -7.87 -7.16
C GLU A 83 7.25 -6.91 -6.75
N VAL A 84 7.23 -5.72 -7.35
CA VAL A 84 6.19 -4.72 -7.12
C VAL A 84 4.85 -5.17 -7.69
N MET A 85 4.85 -5.82 -8.86
CA MET A 85 3.62 -6.34 -9.47
C MET A 85 2.91 -7.34 -8.57
N LYS A 86 3.63 -8.26 -7.93
CA LYS A 86 3.05 -9.21 -6.96
C LYS A 86 2.36 -8.49 -5.79
N VAL A 87 2.94 -7.39 -5.30
CA VAL A 87 2.34 -6.61 -4.21
C VAL A 87 1.07 -5.90 -4.70
N ILE A 88 1.10 -5.33 -5.90
CA ILE A 88 -0.05 -4.65 -6.51
C ILE A 88 -1.20 -5.63 -6.72
N GLU A 89 -0.94 -6.83 -7.25
CA GLU A 89 -1.93 -7.88 -7.48
C GLU A 89 -2.50 -8.40 -6.14
N LEU A 90 -1.64 -8.67 -5.16
CA LEU A 90 -2.06 -9.14 -3.83
C LEU A 90 -2.98 -8.13 -3.13
N ALA A 91 -2.71 -6.84 -3.32
CA ALA A 91 -3.53 -5.76 -2.79
C ALA A 91 -4.75 -5.41 -3.68
N HIS A 92 -4.95 -6.12 -4.80
CA HIS A 92 -5.99 -5.87 -5.79
C HIS A 92 -5.97 -4.44 -6.37
N LEU A 93 -4.80 -3.86 -6.46
CA LEU A 93 -4.58 -2.51 -7.00
C LEU A 93 -4.36 -2.49 -8.52
N ASP A 94 -4.18 -3.63 -9.13
CA ASP A 94 -4.09 -3.82 -10.58
C ASP A 94 -5.30 -3.26 -11.34
N LYS A 95 -6.48 -3.27 -10.70
CA LYS A 95 -7.73 -2.71 -11.23
C LYS A 95 -7.85 -1.20 -11.06
N ILE A 96 -7.05 -0.62 -10.20
CA ILE A 96 -7.12 0.80 -9.83
C ILE A 96 -6.07 1.61 -10.59
N PHE A 97 -4.86 1.07 -10.71
CA PHE A 97 -3.77 1.70 -11.44
C PHE A 97 -3.85 1.43 -12.93
N SER A 98 -3.54 2.44 -13.72
CA SER A 98 -3.28 2.27 -15.15
C SER A 98 -1.84 1.84 -15.34
N ILE A 99 -1.62 0.55 -15.57
CA ILE A 99 -0.29 -0.02 -15.74
C ILE A 99 0.03 -0.14 -17.22
N LYS A 100 1.15 0.44 -17.65
CA LYS A 100 1.64 0.39 -19.02
C LYS A 100 3.04 -0.24 -19.05
N SER A 101 3.30 -1.08 -20.03
CA SER A 101 4.66 -1.55 -20.31
C SER A 101 5.24 -0.69 -21.43
N LYS A 102 6.35 -0.02 -21.19
CA LYS A 102 7.04 0.79 -22.21
C LYS A 102 7.80 -0.05 -23.21
N SER A 103 8.02 -1.32 -22.89
CA SER A 103 8.55 -2.35 -23.79
C SER A 103 7.41 -2.90 -24.66
N GLY A 104 6.96 -2.10 -25.62
CA GLY A 104 6.15 -2.43 -26.80
C GLY A 104 5.33 -3.73 -26.81
N ALA A 105 4.49 -3.98 -25.79
CA ALA A 105 3.46 -5.00 -25.85
C ALA A 105 2.29 -4.56 -24.97
N GLU A 106 1.20 -4.19 -25.61
CA GLU A 106 -0.09 -4.07 -24.96
C GLU A 106 -0.45 -5.43 -24.35
N ALA A 107 -0.30 -5.57 -23.03
CA ALA A 107 -0.90 -6.67 -22.33
C ALA A 107 -2.39 -6.38 -22.15
N SER A 108 -3.12 -6.50 -23.25
CA SER A 108 -4.56 -6.77 -23.26
C SER A 108 -4.78 -8.07 -22.48
N GLY A 109 -5.53 -7.95 -21.38
CA GLY A 109 -5.92 -9.10 -20.59
C GLY A 109 -6.56 -10.18 -21.47
N SER A 110 -5.87 -11.29 -21.58
CA SER A 110 -6.44 -12.53 -22.04
C SER A 110 -6.10 -13.59 -20.99
N ALA A 111 -7.17 -14.05 -20.36
CA ALA A 111 -7.16 -15.24 -19.55
C ALA A 111 -6.49 -16.39 -20.32
N ALA A 112 -5.30 -16.79 -19.91
CA ALA A 112 -4.75 -18.08 -20.23
C ALA A 112 -4.66 -18.85 -18.92
N THR A 113 -5.60 -19.74 -18.74
CA THR A 113 -5.59 -20.84 -17.80
C THR A 113 -4.27 -21.61 -17.96
N PRO A 114 -3.43 -21.72 -16.95
CA PRO A 114 -2.41 -22.75 -16.99
C PRO A 114 -3.10 -24.08 -16.67
N GLU A 115 -3.07 -24.94 -17.68
CA GLU A 115 -3.37 -26.34 -17.58
C GLU A 115 -2.56 -26.96 -16.44
N VAL A 116 -3.28 -27.42 -15.45
CA VAL A 116 -2.74 -28.21 -14.32
C VAL A 116 -2.31 -29.56 -14.86
N SER A 117 -1.02 -29.74 -15.04
CA SER A 117 -0.46 -31.07 -15.05
C SER A 117 -0.20 -31.52 -13.63
N GLU A 118 -1.11 -32.31 -13.11
CA GLU A 118 -0.97 -33.11 -11.92
C GLU A 118 0.27 -34.02 -12.06
N PRO A 119 1.11 -34.09 -11.04
CA PRO A 119 1.85 -35.32 -10.81
C PRO A 119 1.11 -36.16 -9.76
N GLU A 120 0.76 -37.36 -10.22
CA GLU A 120 0.25 -38.48 -9.46
C GLU A 120 0.92 -38.63 -8.09
N ALA A 121 0.07 -38.81 -7.09
CA ALA A 121 0.46 -39.27 -5.76
C ALA A 121 0.71 -40.78 -5.76
N PRO A 122 1.69 -41.29 -5.00
CA PRO A 122 1.59 -42.63 -4.49
C PRO A 122 0.98 -42.62 -3.09
N ALA A 123 -0.04 -43.42 -2.98
CA ALA A 123 -0.68 -43.82 -1.72
C ALA A 123 0.33 -44.49 -0.78
N ALA A 124 0.35 -44.06 0.46
CA ALA A 124 0.71 -44.89 1.59
C ALA A 124 -0.12 -44.48 2.80
N SER A 125 -1.03 -45.36 3.09
CA SER A 125 -1.78 -45.46 4.33
C SER A 125 -0.85 -45.70 5.52
N GLU A 126 -0.99 -44.92 6.56
CA GLU A 126 -0.79 -45.45 7.91
C GLU A 126 -1.66 -44.66 8.90
N ASN A 127 -2.54 -45.48 9.49
CA ASN A 127 -3.36 -45.17 10.64
C ASN A 127 -2.46 -44.85 11.82
N ILE A 128 -2.73 -43.76 12.51
CA ILE A 128 -2.40 -43.67 13.92
C ILE A 128 -3.63 -43.26 14.69
N ASP A 129 -3.94 -44.17 15.59
CA ASP A 129 -4.99 -44.29 16.53
C ASP A 129 -5.13 -43.12 17.51
N LEU A 130 -6.34 -42.96 17.91
CA LEU A 130 -6.86 -42.20 19.03
C LEU A 130 -6.00 -42.26 20.28
N ASP A 131 -5.80 -41.13 20.92
CA ASP A 131 -5.88 -41.11 22.38
C ASP A 131 -6.57 -39.84 22.88
N LEU A 132 -7.76 -40.03 23.30
CA LEU A 132 -8.57 -39.15 24.11
C LEU A 132 -7.96 -39.08 25.51
N LYS A 133 -7.55 -37.92 25.93
CA LYS A 133 -7.54 -37.60 27.36
C LYS A 133 -8.19 -36.27 27.61
N GLU A 134 -9.43 -36.40 28.03
CA GLU A 134 -10.11 -35.45 28.91
C GLU A 134 -9.19 -35.00 30.05
N ASN A 135 -9.12 -33.73 30.23
CA ASN A 135 -8.96 -33.24 31.59
C ASN A 135 -9.81 -31.96 31.76
N GLN A 136 -10.97 -32.21 32.35
CA GLN A 136 -11.79 -31.21 33.01
C GLN A 136 -11.09 -30.77 34.30
N THR A 137 -11.06 -29.50 34.52
CA THR A 137 -11.25 -28.85 35.83
C THR A 137 -11.37 -27.34 35.55
N THR A 138 -12.60 -26.83 35.56
CA THR A 138 -13.28 -26.11 36.65
C THR A 138 -12.35 -25.08 37.32
N GLU A 139 -12.62 -23.80 37.15
CA GLU A 139 -13.29 -22.93 38.09
C GLU A 139 -13.21 -21.46 37.67
N THR A 140 -14.34 -20.85 37.51
CA THR A 140 -14.65 -19.45 37.69
C THR A 140 -14.92 -19.20 39.18
N PRO A 141 -15.18 -18.01 39.68
CA PRO A 141 -14.84 -16.64 39.41
C PRO A 141 -14.38 -15.89 40.69
N GLN A 142 -14.03 -14.63 40.59
CA GLN A 142 -14.27 -13.60 41.62
C GLN A 142 -13.65 -12.30 41.16
N GLU A 143 -14.46 -11.31 40.95
CA GLU A 143 -14.95 -10.23 41.79
C GLU A 143 -13.97 -9.07 41.94
N ASP A 144 -14.40 -8.00 41.29
CA ASP A 144 -14.67 -6.70 41.90
C ASP A 144 -13.57 -6.08 42.78
N THR A 145 -13.00 -5.01 42.28
CA THR A 145 -12.78 -3.81 43.09
C THR A 145 -12.44 -2.63 42.21
N SER A 146 -13.44 -1.80 41.97
CA SER A 146 -13.22 -0.37 41.78
C SER A 146 -12.88 0.28 43.14
N PRO A 147 -12.10 1.32 43.14
CA PRO A 147 -12.52 2.49 43.86
C PRO A 147 -12.58 3.74 43.00
N ARG A 148 -13.75 4.32 43.01
CA ARG A 148 -13.97 5.74 42.85
C ARG A 148 -13.17 6.48 43.93
N VAL A 149 -12.73 7.68 43.60
CA VAL A 149 -12.60 8.95 44.30
C VAL A 149 -11.52 9.71 43.53
N GLY A 150 -11.69 10.91 43.08
CA GLY A 150 -12.08 12.13 43.69
C GLY A 150 -12.34 13.21 42.63
N ARG A 151 -13.40 13.87 42.84
CA ARG A 151 -13.64 15.23 42.36
C ARG A 151 -12.56 16.13 42.93
N ASP A 152 -12.06 17.02 42.14
CA ASP A 152 -11.57 18.28 42.64
C ASP A 152 -12.02 19.39 41.70
N ASP A 153 -12.87 20.18 42.25
CA ASP A 153 -13.38 21.43 41.75
C ASP A 153 -12.27 22.48 41.91
N GLY A 154 -11.94 23.13 40.85
CA GLY A 154 -11.01 24.27 40.88
C GLY A 154 -11.48 25.31 39.87
N GLU A 155 -12.50 26.07 40.28
CA GLU A 155 -12.75 27.39 39.73
C GLU A 155 -11.50 28.25 39.94
N ASP A 156 -11.08 28.89 38.89
CA ASP A 156 -10.46 30.20 39.04
C ASP A 156 -10.73 31.07 37.82
N ASP A 157 -11.64 31.96 38.04
CA ASP A 157 -11.84 33.22 37.35
C ASP A 157 -10.52 33.98 37.21
N ASP A 158 -10.14 34.35 36.00
CA ASP A 158 -9.40 35.58 35.86
C ASP A 158 -9.77 36.34 34.57
N LYS A 159 -10.56 37.33 34.84
CA LYS A 159 -10.85 38.47 34.00
C LYS A 159 -9.56 39.13 33.50
N ILE A 160 -9.35 39.17 32.24
CA ILE A 160 -8.48 40.21 31.69
C ILE A 160 -9.26 41.10 30.75
N LYS A 161 -9.42 42.30 31.24
CA LYS A 161 -10.04 43.46 30.66
C LYS A 161 -9.47 43.85 29.30
N PHE A 162 -10.40 44.09 28.38
CA PHE A 162 -10.21 45.01 27.27
C PHE A 162 -9.82 46.40 27.76
N LYS A 163 -8.78 46.98 27.22
CA LYS A 163 -8.60 48.43 27.12
C LYS A 163 -7.93 48.80 25.79
N ARG A 164 -8.75 49.46 24.96
CA ARG A 164 -8.46 50.54 24.03
C ARG A 164 -7.21 50.42 23.15
#